data_82506d16fbc4378b339a019e77f23710
#
_entry.id   82506d16fbc4378b339a019e77f23710
#
_cell.length_a   1.000
_cell.length_b   1.000
_cell.length_c   1.000
_cell.angle_alpha   90.00
_cell.angle_beta   90.00
_cell.angle_gamma   90.00
#
_symmetry.space_group_name_H-M   'P 1'
#
loop_
_entity.id
_entity.type
_entity.pdbx_description
1 polymer ?
#
loop_
_entity_poly.entity_id
_entity_poly.type
_entity_poly.pdbx_seq_one_letter_code
_entity_poly.pdbx_strand_id
1 'polypeptide(L)'
;MKKIALTILALAFTFTAFAQDDISQKNVDIVKIAADFKEDVQDALKQQENQEYSSLIVESEDGMFKLFSCSHIGYGVYSVRSFTPEFVPALSGEFFINLLRFGFYPMENLGFELNLDFGHNTIKTTKSAFVLSDKREVVAMANGDIFPIGVKKPRSRVEYFSINLPFLIKYQWEDFSFGAGTEVSLNLGGRVSRKFAMDRLTNTTVEKGVGINLFSYAIVATAAYDDLCLFVKIYPRYAGVLSNRYIDMSYMSIGVSFGL
;
A
#
# COMPACT_ATOMS: atom_id res chain seq x y z
N MET A 1 24.56 -2.21 -1.82
CA MET A 1 23.68 -2.79 -2.85
C MET A 1 23.34 -4.27 -2.60
N LYS A 2 24.28 -5.24 -2.45
CA LYS A 2 23.94 -6.67 -2.18
C LYS A 2 23.04 -6.89 -0.96
N LYS A 3 23.15 -6.06 0.09
CA LYS A 3 22.30 -6.15 1.30
C LYS A 3 20.86 -5.68 1.04
N ILE A 4 20.66 -4.70 0.18
CA ILE A 4 19.32 -4.15 -0.17
C ILE A 4 18.56 -5.14 -1.03
N ALA A 5 19.21 -5.76 -2.03
CA ALA A 5 18.58 -6.81 -2.83
C ALA A 5 18.14 -8.01 -1.97
N LEU A 6 18.94 -8.37 -0.95
CA LEU A 6 18.62 -9.44 0.00
C LEU A 6 17.41 -9.07 0.90
N THR A 7 17.28 -7.80 1.27
CA THR A 7 16.16 -7.30 2.08
C THR A 7 14.87 -7.24 1.25
N ILE A 8 14.94 -6.82 -0.02
CA ILE A 8 13.79 -6.85 -0.95
C ILE A 8 13.36 -8.30 -1.20
N LEU A 9 14.32 -9.22 -1.39
CA LEU A 9 14.04 -10.65 -1.54
C LEU A 9 13.40 -11.23 -0.27
N ALA A 10 13.89 -10.87 0.92
CA ALA A 10 13.34 -11.30 2.20
C ALA A 10 11.92 -10.74 2.43
N LEU A 11 11.67 -9.47 2.04
CA LEU A 11 10.33 -8.86 2.06
C LEU A 11 9.38 -9.52 1.06
N ALA A 12 9.83 -9.85 -0.15
CA ALA A 12 9.05 -10.60 -1.13
C ALA A 12 8.72 -12.01 -0.62
N PHE A 13 9.67 -12.69 0.07
CA PHE A 13 9.42 -13.99 0.69
C PHE A 13 8.46 -13.95 1.88
N THR A 14 8.51 -12.91 2.70
CA THR A 14 7.51 -12.73 3.75
C THR A 14 6.13 -12.43 3.16
N PHE A 15 6.04 -11.71 2.03
CA PHE A 15 4.80 -11.49 1.31
C PHE A 15 4.22 -12.78 0.73
N THR A 16 5.06 -13.68 0.16
CA THR A 16 4.62 -14.98 -0.34
C THR A 16 4.19 -15.91 0.80
N ALA A 17 4.87 -15.89 1.94
CA ALA A 17 4.47 -16.66 3.12
C ALA A 17 3.11 -16.19 3.70
N PHE A 18 2.83 -14.90 3.69
CA PHE A 18 1.50 -14.36 4.04
C PHE A 18 0.42 -14.67 3.00
N ALA A 19 0.79 -14.77 1.72
CA ALA A 19 -0.11 -15.16 0.63
C ALA A 19 -0.37 -16.67 0.61
N GLN A 20 0.57 -17.49 1.09
CA GLN A 20 0.47 -18.97 1.09
C GLN A 20 -0.71 -19.51 1.91
N ASP A 21 -1.18 -18.77 2.91
CA ASP A 21 -2.42 -19.15 3.63
C ASP A 21 -3.69 -19.06 2.75
N ASP A 22 -3.62 -18.42 1.57
CA ASP A 22 -4.77 -18.17 0.69
C ASP A 22 -4.82 -19.02 -0.61
N ILE A 23 -3.78 -19.78 -0.96
CA ILE A 23 -3.65 -20.37 -2.32
C ILE A 23 -3.74 -21.91 -2.33
N SER A 24 -4.21 -22.54 -1.27
CA SER A 24 -4.22 -24.01 -1.17
C SER A 24 -5.24 -24.77 -2.05
N GLN A 25 -5.89 -24.13 -3.04
CA GLN A 25 -6.90 -24.81 -3.88
C GLN A 25 -6.81 -24.61 -5.40
N LYS A 26 -5.80 -23.94 -5.93
CA LYS A 26 -5.48 -24.08 -7.36
C LYS A 26 -4.04 -24.54 -7.47
N ASN A 27 -3.83 -25.68 -8.15
CA ASN A 27 -2.53 -26.20 -8.59
C ASN A 27 -1.85 -25.22 -9.56
N VAL A 28 -1.64 -24.00 -9.14
CA VAL A 28 -0.70 -23.09 -9.78
C VAL A 28 0.62 -23.37 -9.10
N ASP A 29 1.56 -23.80 -9.88
CA ASP A 29 2.89 -24.20 -9.43
C ASP A 29 3.64 -22.94 -8.93
N ILE A 30 3.31 -22.52 -7.67
CA ILE A 30 3.86 -21.33 -7.01
C ILE A 30 5.38 -21.42 -6.93
N VAL A 31 5.90 -22.66 -6.82
CA VAL A 31 7.34 -22.91 -6.80
C VAL A 31 7.95 -22.53 -8.16
N LYS A 32 7.25 -22.80 -9.27
CA LYS A 32 7.69 -22.42 -10.60
C LYS A 32 7.63 -20.90 -10.80
N ILE A 33 6.51 -20.26 -10.44
CA ILE A 33 6.39 -18.79 -10.51
C ILE A 33 7.44 -18.09 -9.63
N ALA A 34 7.73 -18.61 -8.44
CA ALA A 34 8.76 -18.08 -7.57
C ALA A 34 10.18 -18.32 -8.14
N ALA A 35 10.39 -19.45 -8.84
CA ALA A 35 11.67 -19.74 -9.51
C ALA A 35 11.85 -18.84 -10.73
N ASP A 36 10.83 -18.70 -11.58
CA ASP A 36 10.84 -17.84 -12.77
C ASP A 36 11.04 -16.37 -12.35
N PHE A 37 10.33 -15.90 -11.32
CA PHE A 37 10.53 -14.54 -10.77
C PHE A 37 11.93 -14.34 -10.18
N LYS A 38 12.50 -15.36 -9.53
CA LYS A 38 13.87 -15.31 -9.00
C LYS A 38 14.89 -15.22 -10.13
N GLU A 39 14.68 -15.93 -11.24
CA GLU A 39 15.55 -15.92 -12.42
C GLU A 39 15.47 -14.56 -13.12
N ASP A 40 14.26 -14.03 -13.33
CA ASP A 40 14.02 -12.69 -13.88
C ASP A 40 14.68 -11.58 -13.05
N VAL A 41 14.56 -11.66 -11.71
CA VAL A 41 15.20 -10.72 -10.78
C VAL A 41 16.73 -10.86 -10.82
N GLN A 42 17.27 -12.08 -10.91
CA GLN A 42 18.72 -12.30 -11.02
C GLN A 42 19.27 -11.80 -12.35
N ASP A 43 18.54 -11.95 -13.44
CA ASP A 43 18.96 -11.47 -14.76
C ASP A 43 18.84 -9.95 -14.86
N ALA A 44 17.80 -9.35 -14.27
CA ALA A 44 17.71 -7.90 -14.11
C ALA A 44 18.87 -7.34 -13.27
N LEU A 45 19.24 -8.02 -12.17
CA LEU A 45 20.39 -7.61 -11.33
C LEU A 45 21.74 -7.75 -12.05
N LYS A 46 21.92 -8.76 -12.92
CA LYS A 46 23.14 -8.89 -13.74
C LYS A 46 23.22 -7.82 -14.82
N GLN A 47 22.08 -7.44 -15.42
CA GLN A 47 22.02 -6.31 -16.36
C GLN A 47 22.30 -4.98 -15.67
N GLN A 48 21.96 -4.84 -14.38
CA GLN A 48 22.23 -3.68 -13.55
C GLN A 48 23.73 -3.50 -13.19
N GLU A 49 24.52 -4.56 -13.17
CA GLU A 49 25.97 -4.45 -12.89
C GLU A 49 26.74 -3.62 -13.95
N ASN A 50 26.14 -3.36 -15.12
CA ASN A 50 26.75 -2.64 -16.24
C ASN A 50 26.12 -1.28 -16.58
N GLN A 51 25.08 -0.84 -15.83
CA GLN A 51 24.50 0.49 -16.01
C GLN A 51 24.23 1.09 -14.63
N GLU A 52 24.81 2.24 -14.34
CA GLU A 52 24.34 3.14 -13.29
C GLU A 52 22.89 3.54 -13.63
N TYR A 53 21.92 2.83 -13.09
CA TYR A 53 20.54 3.27 -13.14
C TYR A 53 20.39 4.48 -12.21
N SER A 54 20.71 5.63 -12.75
CA SER A 54 20.26 6.89 -12.19
C SER A 54 18.75 6.92 -12.37
N SER A 55 17.98 6.93 -11.27
CA SER A 55 16.54 7.20 -11.29
C SER A 55 16.25 8.61 -11.85
N LEU A 56 17.26 9.47 -11.95
CA LEU A 56 17.22 10.81 -12.52
C LEU A 56 17.09 10.71 -14.04
N ILE A 57 15.96 11.23 -14.57
CA ILE A 57 15.69 11.29 -16.02
C ILE A 57 16.18 12.61 -16.61
N VAL A 58 15.89 13.71 -15.93
CA VAL A 58 16.16 15.07 -16.39
C VAL A 58 16.51 15.95 -15.20
N GLU A 59 17.52 16.79 -15.39
CA GLU A 59 17.88 17.86 -14.48
C GLU A 59 18.09 19.13 -15.30
N SER A 60 17.58 20.28 -14.79
CA SER A 60 17.80 21.57 -15.42
C SER A 60 19.27 22.02 -15.22
N GLU A 61 19.78 22.88 -16.12
CA GLU A 61 21.17 23.36 -16.06
C GLU A 61 21.50 24.06 -14.72
N ASP A 62 20.52 24.69 -14.09
CA ASP A 62 20.63 25.33 -12.78
C ASP A 62 20.39 24.40 -11.59
N GLY A 63 20.06 23.13 -11.85
CA GLY A 63 19.76 22.12 -10.84
C GLY A 63 18.44 22.30 -10.09
N MET A 64 17.66 23.34 -10.44
CA MET A 64 16.41 23.64 -9.72
C MET A 64 15.29 22.64 -9.99
N PHE A 65 15.24 22.07 -11.20
CA PHE A 65 14.21 21.09 -11.58
C PHE A 65 14.83 19.73 -11.79
N LYS A 66 14.21 18.71 -11.18
CA LYS A 66 14.64 17.31 -11.29
C LYS A 66 13.44 16.41 -11.55
N LEU A 67 13.59 15.48 -12.47
CA LEU A 67 12.60 14.43 -12.76
C LEU A 67 13.25 13.07 -12.56
N PHE A 68 12.64 12.24 -11.75
CA PHE A 68 13.10 10.89 -11.46
C PHE A 68 12.03 9.87 -11.86
N SER A 69 12.43 8.67 -12.25
CA SER A 69 11.54 7.54 -12.52
C SER A 69 11.80 6.40 -11.55
N CYS A 70 10.72 5.70 -11.14
CA CYS A 70 10.77 4.51 -10.29
C CYS A 70 11.68 4.67 -9.06
N SER A 71 11.61 5.84 -8.41
CA SER A 71 12.61 6.20 -7.39
C SER A 71 12.45 5.50 -6.05
N HIS A 72 11.26 4.96 -5.73
CA HIS A 72 11.01 4.37 -4.41
C HIS A 72 9.99 3.26 -4.46
N ILE A 73 10.17 2.28 -3.58
CA ILE A 73 9.17 1.26 -3.23
C ILE A 73 8.86 1.39 -1.75
N GLY A 74 7.59 1.42 -1.38
CA GLY A 74 7.18 1.59 0.02
C GLY A 74 6.15 0.60 0.50
N TYR A 75 6.22 0.34 1.80
CA TYR A 75 5.26 -0.47 2.54
C TYR A 75 4.86 0.23 3.82
N GLY A 76 3.56 0.30 4.09
CA GLY A 76 3.01 0.87 5.29
C GLY A 76 1.99 -0.04 5.97
N VAL A 77 1.85 0.14 7.27
CA VAL A 77 0.87 -0.54 8.10
C VAL A 77 -0.17 0.47 8.56
N TYR A 78 -1.45 0.13 8.38
CA TYR A 78 -2.56 0.95 8.82
C TYR A 78 -2.92 0.68 10.29
N SER A 79 -2.96 1.75 11.07
CA SER A 79 -3.67 1.82 12.34
C SER A 79 -5.01 2.49 12.09
N VAL A 80 -6.09 1.74 12.21
CA VAL A 80 -7.46 2.22 11.91
C VAL A 80 -8.20 2.48 13.21
N ARG A 81 -8.78 3.68 13.33
CA ARG A 81 -9.74 4.03 14.37
C ARG A 81 -11.15 4.06 13.77
N SER A 82 -11.97 3.13 14.20
CA SER A 82 -13.38 3.07 13.81
C SER A 82 -14.26 3.89 14.74
N PHE A 83 -15.24 4.59 14.17
CA PHE A 83 -16.35 5.24 14.88
C PHE A 83 -17.66 4.48 14.65
N THR A 84 -17.64 3.43 13.84
CA THR A 84 -18.74 2.51 13.60
C THR A 84 -18.62 1.33 14.56
N PRO A 85 -19.58 1.06 15.48
CA PRO A 85 -19.46 0.03 16.50
C PRO A 85 -19.24 -1.37 15.95
N GLU A 86 -19.85 -1.71 14.84
CA GLU A 86 -19.78 -3.01 14.17
C GLU A 86 -18.43 -3.23 13.47
N PHE A 87 -17.70 -2.15 13.19
CA PHE A 87 -16.42 -2.24 12.50
C PHE A 87 -15.26 -2.34 13.49
N VAL A 88 -14.69 -3.54 13.63
CA VAL A 88 -13.49 -3.80 14.44
C VAL A 88 -12.30 -4.04 13.49
N PRO A 89 -11.46 -3.04 13.29
CA PRO A 89 -10.35 -3.14 12.34
C PRO A 89 -9.29 -4.14 12.81
N ALA A 90 -8.62 -4.75 11.84
CA ALA A 90 -7.44 -5.58 12.03
C ALA A 90 -6.23 -4.97 11.31
N LEU A 91 -5.05 -5.57 11.50
CA LEU A 91 -3.82 -5.12 10.85
C LEU A 91 -4.01 -5.08 9.34
N SER A 92 -3.89 -3.91 8.80
CA SER A 92 -4.11 -3.56 7.40
C SER A 92 -2.82 -2.97 6.83
N GLY A 93 -2.73 -2.74 5.52
CA GLY A 93 -1.50 -2.20 4.98
C GLY A 93 -1.62 -1.69 3.56
N GLU A 94 -0.61 -0.94 3.17
CA GLU A 94 -0.41 -0.44 1.82
C GLU A 94 0.96 -0.87 1.29
N PHE A 95 1.02 -1.07 -0.01
CA PHE A 95 2.24 -1.20 -0.78
C PHE A 95 2.16 -0.20 -1.93
N PHE A 96 3.23 0.52 -2.22
CA PHE A 96 3.26 1.42 -3.35
C PHE A 96 4.61 1.42 -4.06
N ILE A 97 4.56 1.80 -5.33
CA ILE A 97 5.74 2.03 -6.17
C ILE A 97 5.62 3.46 -6.67
N ASN A 98 6.67 4.24 -6.46
CA ASN A 98 6.78 5.56 -7.06
C ASN A 98 7.12 5.41 -8.55
N LEU A 99 6.26 5.91 -9.41
CA LEU A 99 6.44 5.88 -10.86
C LEU A 99 7.23 7.08 -11.36
N LEU A 100 6.91 8.26 -10.84
CA LEU A 100 7.56 9.52 -11.21
C LEU A 100 7.68 10.41 -9.98
N ARG A 101 8.77 11.13 -9.86
CA ARG A 101 8.98 12.18 -8.87
C ARG A 101 9.49 13.44 -9.59
N PHE A 102 8.74 14.50 -9.48
CA PHE A 102 9.13 15.83 -9.94
C PHE A 102 9.52 16.67 -8.72
N GLY A 103 10.75 17.21 -8.74
CA GLY A 103 11.28 18.08 -7.71
C GLY A 103 11.56 19.49 -8.24
N PHE A 104 11.21 20.48 -7.45
CA PHE A 104 11.62 21.87 -7.65
C PHE A 104 12.35 22.37 -6.41
N TYR A 105 13.63 22.72 -6.56
CA TYR A 105 14.55 23.08 -5.48
C TYR A 105 15.06 24.50 -5.64
N PRO A 106 14.26 25.53 -5.21
CA PRO A 106 14.65 26.93 -5.34
C PRO A 106 15.80 27.33 -4.41
N MET A 107 16.11 26.51 -3.43
CA MET A 107 17.21 26.68 -2.48
C MET A 107 17.88 25.32 -2.24
N GLU A 108 19.15 25.34 -1.87
CA GLU A 108 19.91 24.09 -1.58
C GLU A 108 19.21 23.20 -0.55
N ASN A 109 18.55 23.79 0.45
CA ASN A 109 17.97 23.07 1.58
C ASN A 109 16.44 22.98 1.53
N LEU A 110 15.78 23.62 0.56
CA LEU A 110 14.32 23.64 0.48
C LEU A 110 13.85 23.28 -0.90
N GLY A 111 12.96 22.30 -0.98
CA GLY A 111 12.37 21.82 -2.22
C GLY A 111 10.88 21.54 -2.10
N PHE A 112 10.25 21.43 -3.25
CA PHE A 112 8.87 20.98 -3.43
C PHE A 112 8.89 19.73 -4.29
N GLU A 113 8.24 18.68 -3.84
CA GLU A 113 8.16 17.43 -4.60
C GLU A 113 6.70 17.07 -4.89
N LEU A 114 6.44 16.70 -6.13
CA LEU A 114 5.21 16.09 -6.58
C LEU A 114 5.53 14.67 -7.05
N ASN A 115 4.94 13.68 -6.41
CA ASN A 115 5.13 12.29 -6.75
C ASN A 115 3.90 11.72 -7.45
N LEU A 116 4.11 10.69 -8.26
CA LEU A 116 3.08 9.83 -8.83
C LEU A 116 3.36 8.40 -8.39
N ASP A 117 2.52 7.88 -7.49
CA ASP A 117 2.69 6.53 -6.95
C ASP A 117 1.54 5.63 -7.42
N PHE A 118 1.84 4.35 -7.66
CA PHE A 118 0.84 3.31 -7.83
C PHE A 118 0.81 2.45 -6.57
N GLY A 119 -0.37 2.34 -5.95
CA GLY A 119 -0.57 1.67 -4.67
C GLY A 119 -1.51 0.46 -4.75
N HIS A 120 -1.25 -0.53 -3.91
CA HIS A 120 -2.17 -1.61 -3.56
C HIS A 120 -2.45 -1.58 -2.07
N ASN A 121 -3.72 -1.52 -1.71
CA ASN A 121 -4.18 -1.28 -0.35
C ASN A 121 -5.07 -2.40 0.12
N THR A 122 -4.96 -2.75 1.41
CA THR A 122 -5.79 -3.77 2.05
C THR A 122 -6.25 -3.29 3.42
N ILE A 123 -7.56 -3.24 3.64
CA ILE A 123 -8.20 -2.97 4.94
C ILE A 123 -8.87 -4.24 5.42
N LYS A 124 -8.48 -4.72 6.60
CA LYS A 124 -8.91 -6.01 7.17
C LYS A 124 -9.74 -5.82 8.44
N THR A 125 -10.59 -6.81 8.69
CA THR A 125 -11.31 -6.98 9.95
C THR A 125 -11.39 -8.46 10.32
N THR A 126 -11.45 -8.75 11.63
CA THR A 126 -11.54 -10.12 12.16
C THR A 126 -12.75 -10.35 13.05
N LYS A 127 -13.34 -9.29 13.61
CA LYS A 127 -14.52 -9.38 14.48
C LYS A 127 -15.80 -8.94 13.78
N SER A 128 -15.68 -8.37 12.60
CA SER A 128 -16.77 -7.96 11.72
C SER A 128 -16.53 -8.49 10.32
N ALA A 129 -17.55 -8.43 9.48
CA ALA A 129 -17.46 -8.78 8.06
C ALA A 129 -17.80 -7.56 7.21
N PHE A 130 -17.10 -7.39 6.11
CA PHE A 130 -17.50 -6.47 5.06
C PHE A 130 -18.52 -7.15 4.15
N VAL A 131 -19.63 -6.51 3.92
CA VAL A 131 -20.68 -6.90 2.98
C VAL A 131 -20.99 -5.73 2.06
N LEU A 132 -21.67 -6.01 0.95
CA LEU A 132 -22.09 -4.96 0.03
C LEU A 132 -23.58 -4.67 0.26
N SER A 133 -23.92 -3.39 0.34
CA SER A 133 -25.33 -2.93 0.26
C SER A 133 -25.88 -3.13 -1.16
N ASP A 134 -27.17 -2.88 -1.35
CA ASP A 134 -27.81 -2.91 -2.68
C ASP A 134 -27.16 -1.91 -3.65
N LYS A 135 -26.60 -0.82 -3.16
CA LYS A 135 -25.82 0.17 -3.93
C LYS A 135 -24.33 -0.19 -4.06
N ARG A 136 -23.95 -1.41 -3.65
CA ARG A 136 -22.57 -1.92 -3.64
C ARG A 136 -21.60 -1.15 -2.73
N GLU A 137 -22.11 -0.31 -1.83
CA GLU A 137 -21.30 0.34 -0.80
C GLU A 137 -20.88 -0.67 0.26
N VAL A 138 -19.66 -0.51 0.81
CA VAL A 138 -19.15 -1.39 1.88
C VAL A 138 -19.90 -1.10 3.18
N VAL A 139 -20.38 -2.16 3.80
CA VAL A 139 -21.05 -2.13 5.13
C VAL A 139 -20.26 -3.06 6.04
N ALA A 140 -19.99 -2.64 7.27
CA ALA A 140 -19.45 -3.50 8.30
C ALA A 140 -20.59 -4.09 9.15
N MET A 141 -20.63 -5.41 9.27
CA MET A 141 -21.61 -6.14 10.06
C MET A 141 -20.92 -7.06 11.06
N ALA A 142 -21.58 -7.36 12.16
CA ALA A 142 -21.04 -8.33 13.12
C ALA A 142 -20.84 -9.71 12.48
N ASN A 143 -19.80 -10.43 12.88
CA ASN A 143 -19.51 -11.75 12.30
C ASN A 143 -20.66 -12.74 12.48
N GLY A 144 -21.40 -12.65 13.61
CA GLY A 144 -22.53 -13.54 13.91
C GLY A 144 -23.68 -13.43 12.92
N ASP A 145 -23.83 -12.28 12.26
CA ASP A 145 -24.91 -12.04 11.29
C ASP A 145 -24.58 -12.56 9.88
N ILE A 146 -23.27 -12.76 9.60
CA ILE A 146 -22.78 -13.06 8.25
C ILE A 146 -22.23 -14.46 8.13
N PHE A 147 -21.51 -14.93 9.14
CA PHE A 147 -20.88 -16.25 9.11
C PHE A 147 -21.76 -17.29 9.83
N PRO A 148 -21.81 -18.54 9.34
CA PRO A 148 -22.52 -19.62 10.02
C PRO A 148 -22.05 -19.82 11.46
N ILE A 149 -22.91 -20.34 12.31
CA ILE A 149 -22.55 -20.70 13.68
C ILE A 149 -21.47 -21.77 13.66
N GLY A 150 -20.44 -21.62 14.52
CA GLY A 150 -19.36 -22.60 14.63
C GLY A 150 -18.18 -22.38 13.69
N VAL A 151 -18.18 -21.32 12.86
CA VAL A 151 -17.02 -20.99 12.03
C VAL A 151 -15.81 -20.62 12.87
N LYS A 152 -14.65 -21.02 12.35
CA LYS A 152 -13.34 -20.69 12.92
C LYS A 152 -12.61 -19.67 12.06
N LYS A 153 -11.90 -18.74 12.74
CA LYS A 153 -11.04 -17.72 12.12
C LYS A 153 -11.71 -16.91 10.99
N PRO A 154 -12.90 -16.35 11.22
CA PRO A 154 -13.54 -15.49 10.23
C PRO A 154 -12.65 -14.28 9.96
N ARG A 155 -12.48 -13.94 8.68
CA ARG A 155 -11.70 -12.79 8.23
C ARG A 155 -12.43 -12.13 7.07
N SER A 156 -12.43 -10.82 7.05
CA SER A 156 -12.93 -10.05 5.91
C SER A 156 -11.95 -8.96 5.56
N ARG A 157 -11.84 -8.65 4.27
CA ARG A 157 -10.95 -7.60 3.79
C ARG A 157 -11.54 -6.88 2.58
N VAL A 158 -11.21 -5.61 2.48
CA VAL A 158 -11.38 -4.80 1.27
C VAL A 158 -10.00 -4.56 0.67
N GLU A 159 -9.86 -4.79 -0.61
CA GLU A 159 -8.63 -4.55 -1.37
C GLU A 159 -8.95 -3.61 -2.53
N TYR A 160 -8.05 -2.68 -2.81
CA TYR A 160 -8.18 -1.73 -3.91
C TYR A 160 -6.81 -1.25 -4.37
N PHE A 161 -6.76 -0.75 -5.59
CA PHE A 161 -5.61 -0.04 -6.13
C PHE A 161 -5.79 1.46 -5.99
N SER A 162 -4.69 2.20 -5.96
CA SER A 162 -4.72 3.66 -5.95
C SER A 162 -3.64 4.25 -6.84
N ILE A 163 -3.95 5.40 -7.41
CA ILE A 163 -2.95 6.30 -7.98
C ILE A 163 -2.86 7.46 -6.99
N ASN A 164 -1.69 7.64 -6.39
CA ASN A 164 -1.46 8.63 -5.35
C ASN A 164 -0.60 9.77 -5.89
N LEU A 165 -0.95 10.98 -5.50
CA LEU A 165 -0.26 12.20 -5.84
C LEU A 165 0.17 12.91 -4.54
N PRO A 166 1.27 12.48 -3.90
CA PRO A 166 1.87 13.20 -2.79
C PRO A 166 2.49 14.52 -3.27
N PHE A 167 2.14 15.62 -2.61
CA PHE A 167 2.78 16.91 -2.72
C PHE A 167 3.47 17.24 -1.41
N LEU A 168 4.80 17.36 -1.42
CA LEU A 168 5.63 17.52 -0.23
C LEU A 168 6.48 18.79 -0.33
N ILE A 169 6.57 19.50 0.77
CA ILE A 169 7.63 20.49 1.01
C ILE A 169 8.75 19.73 1.70
N LYS A 170 9.94 19.74 1.13
CA LYS A 170 11.11 19.04 1.65
C LYS A 170 12.18 20.00 2.15
N TYR A 171 12.76 19.68 3.30
CA TYR A 171 13.91 20.34 3.85
C TYR A 171 15.06 19.34 3.95
N GLN A 172 16.19 19.70 3.34
CA GLN A 172 17.42 18.90 3.35
C GLN A 172 18.36 19.43 4.44
N TRP A 173 18.88 18.52 5.26
CA TRP A 173 19.89 18.82 6.26
C TRP A 173 20.96 17.73 6.23
N GLU A 174 22.10 18.04 5.59
CA GLU A 174 23.16 17.05 5.30
C GLU A 174 22.57 15.84 4.56
N ASP A 175 22.77 14.62 5.09
CA ASP A 175 22.24 13.37 4.55
C ASP A 175 20.77 13.11 4.94
N PHE A 176 20.17 13.97 5.77
CA PHE A 176 18.78 13.84 6.19
C PHE A 176 17.86 14.71 5.33
N SER A 177 16.68 14.19 5.04
CA SER A 177 15.61 15.02 4.49
C SER A 177 14.30 14.83 5.27
N PHE A 178 13.61 15.94 5.48
CA PHE A 178 12.32 15.96 6.15
C PHE A 178 11.29 16.52 5.19
N GLY A 179 10.15 15.86 5.08
CA GLY A 179 9.07 16.29 4.19
C GLY A 179 7.75 16.38 4.94
N ALA A 180 6.94 17.34 4.56
CA ALA A 180 5.56 17.45 5.02
C ALA A 180 4.66 17.94 3.90
N GLY A 181 3.42 17.45 3.85
CA GLY A 181 2.50 17.86 2.81
C GLY A 181 1.21 17.06 2.81
N THR A 182 0.65 16.91 1.62
CA THR A 182 -0.63 16.25 1.41
C THR A 182 -0.55 15.24 0.27
N GLU A 183 -1.38 14.22 0.34
CA GLU A 183 -1.55 13.24 -0.71
C GLU A 183 -3.02 13.19 -1.13
N VAL A 184 -3.28 13.26 -2.43
CA VAL A 184 -4.58 12.97 -3.02
C VAL A 184 -4.48 11.63 -3.73
N SER A 185 -5.44 10.75 -3.49
CA SER A 185 -5.45 9.42 -4.08
C SER A 185 -6.71 9.22 -4.90
N LEU A 186 -6.54 8.69 -6.12
CA LEU A 186 -7.60 8.15 -6.96
C LEU A 186 -7.69 6.65 -6.73
N ASN A 187 -8.79 6.20 -6.09
CA ASN A 187 -8.98 4.81 -5.71
C ASN A 187 -9.70 4.04 -6.82
N LEU A 188 -9.14 2.92 -7.25
CA LEU A 188 -9.58 2.14 -8.38
C LEU A 188 -9.91 0.70 -7.96
N GLY A 189 -11.01 0.17 -8.48
CA GLY A 189 -11.34 -1.24 -8.46
C GLY A 189 -11.33 -1.88 -7.06
N GLY A 190 -12.42 -1.73 -6.31
CA GLY A 190 -12.55 -2.41 -5.01
C GLY A 190 -13.02 -3.86 -5.12
N ARG A 191 -12.53 -4.72 -4.24
CA ARG A 191 -13.09 -6.05 -3.99
C ARG A 191 -13.21 -6.32 -2.50
N VAL A 192 -14.28 -7.02 -2.11
CA VAL A 192 -14.46 -7.57 -0.76
C VAL A 192 -14.18 -9.05 -0.81
N SER A 193 -13.34 -9.52 0.10
CA SER A 193 -13.05 -10.95 0.27
C SER A 193 -13.38 -11.36 1.70
N ARG A 194 -14.16 -12.45 1.83
CA ARG A 194 -14.53 -13.06 3.12
C ARG A 194 -14.00 -14.49 3.15
N LYS A 195 -13.32 -14.86 4.23
CA LYS A 195 -12.75 -16.19 4.42
C LYS A 195 -13.11 -16.72 5.80
N PHE A 196 -13.52 -17.99 5.88
CA PHE A 196 -13.77 -18.69 7.13
C PHE A 196 -13.50 -20.18 6.98
N ALA A 197 -13.18 -20.82 8.09
CA ALA A 197 -13.00 -22.27 8.14
C ALA A 197 -14.19 -22.93 8.84
N MET A 198 -14.70 -24.01 8.24
CA MET A 198 -15.76 -24.86 8.79
C MET A 198 -15.47 -26.31 8.41
N ASP A 199 -15.53 -27.22 9.39
CA ASP A 199 -15.36 -28.67 9.20
C ASP A 199 -14.14 -29.08 8.35
N ARG A 200 -12.98 -28.48 8.65
CA ARG A 200 -11.70 -28.65 7.91
C ARG A 200 -11.67 -28.04 6.50
N LEU A 201 -12.77 -27.46 6.03
CA LEU A 201 -12.83 -26.76 4.75
C LEU A 201 -12.65 -25.26 4.95
N THR A 202 -11.94 -24.64 4.03
CA THR A 202 -11.82 -23.18 3.97
C THR A 202 -12.73 -22.66 2.87
N ASN A 203 -13.68 -21.82 3.25
CA ASN A 203 -14.59 -21.15 2.32
C ASN A 203 -14.10 -19.72 2.07
N THR A 204 -14.05 -19.31 0.81
CA THR A 204 -13.67 -17.96 0.41
C THR A 204 -14.72 -17.43 -0.56
N THR A 205 -15.28 -16.26 -0.23
CA THR A 205 -16.19 -15.52 -1.10
C THR A 205 -15.51 -14.23 -1.53
N VAL A 206 -15.55 -13.91 -2.82
CA VAL A 206 -14.97 -12.68 -3.38
C VAL A 206 -16.04 -11.93 -4.17
N GLU A 207 -16.29 -10.69 -3.81
CA GLU A 207 -17.19 -9.78 -4.48
C GLU A 207 -16.41 -8.61 -5.08
N LYS A 208 -16.57 -8.36 -6.38
CA LYS A 208 -15.89 -7.29 -7.14
C LYS A 208 -16.84 -6.12 -7.39
N GLY A 209 -16.29 -4.99 -7.86
CA GLY A 209 -17.08 -3.80 -8.19
C GLY A 209 -17.65 -3.13 -6.94
N VAL A 210 -16.85 -3.04 -5.92
CA VAL A 210 -17.19 -2.46 -4.62
C VAL A 210 -17.22 -0.94 -4.73
N GLY A 211 -18.27 -0.31 -4.22
CA GLY A 211 -18.41 1.14 -4.12
C GLY A 211 -17.50 1.67 -3.01
N ILE A 212 -16.32 2.10 -3.40
CA ILE A 212 -15.36 2.83 -2.56
C ILE A 212 -15.34 4.30 -2.98
N ASN A 213 -14.89 5.18 -2.08
CA ASN A 213 -14.68 6.58 -2.45
C ASN A 213 -13.63 6.68 -3.54
N LEU A 214 -14.01 7.29 -4.67
CA LEU A 214 -13.12 7.47 -5.82
C LEU A 214 -11.89 8.30 -5.42
N PHE A 215 -12.08 9.30 -4.58
CA PHE A 215 -11.00 10.14 -4.06
C PHE A 215 -10.85 9.98 -2.56
N SER A 216 -9.60 9.97 -2.10
CA SER A 216 -9.23 10.09 -0.70
C SER A 216 -8.07 11.05 -0.56
N TYR A 217 -7.88 11.61 0.63
CA TYR A 217 -6.73 12.46 0.90
C TYR A 217 -6.10 12.14 2.24
N ALA A 218 -4.80 12.41 2.34
CA ALA A 218 -4.01 12.24 3.55
C ALA A 218 -3.11 13.45 3.80
N ILE A 219 -2.77 13.67 5.06
CA ILE A 219 -1.64 14.50 5.47
C ILE A 219 -0.44 13.58 5.56
N VAL A 220 0.68 13.97 5.00
CA VAL A 220 1.89 13.15 4.89
C VAL A 220 3.04 13.84 5.57
N ALA A 221 3.81 13.09 6.35
CA ALA A 221 5.11 13.50 6.84
C ALA A 221 6.14 12.41 6.52
N THR A 222 7.35 12.83 6.17
CA THR A 222 8.46 11.94 5.81
C THR A 222 9.74 12.35 6.52
N ALA A 223 10.58 11.38 6.84
CA ALA A 223 11.93 11.58 7.29
C ALA A 223 12.82 10.56 6.58
N ALA A 224 13.81 11.00 5.84
CA ALA A 224 14.68 10.11 5.09
C ALA A 224 16.14 10.34 5.45
N TYR A 225 16.89 9.25 5.36
CA TYR A 225 18.34 9.22 5.48
C TYR A 225 18.84 8.34 4.34
N ASP A 226 19.62 8.94 3.44
CA ASP A 226 20.05 8.28 2.20
C ASP A 226 18.83 7.71 1.44
N ASP A 227 18.87 6.46 1.04
CA ASP A 227 17.80 5.77 0.31
C ASP A 227 16.64 5.27 1.19
N LEU A 228 16.75 5.39 2.51
CA LEU A 228 15.71 4.96 3.44
C LEU A 228 14.81 6.13 3.85
N CYS A 229 13.53 6.00 3.60
CA CYS A 229 12.52 6.98 4.01
C CYS A 229 11.49 6.34 4.94
N LEU A 230 11.29 6.94 6.11
CA LEU A 230 10.17 6.69 6.98
C LEU A 230 9.04 7.63 6.60
N PHE A 231 7.81 7.14 6.58
CA PHE A 231 6.65 7.97 6.31
C PHE A 231 5.52 7.73 7.29
N VAL A 232 4.73 8.77 7.50
CA VAL A 232 3.45 8.73 8.21
C VAL A 232 2.42 9.42 7.34
N LYS A 233 1.29 8.74 7.09
CA LYS A 233 0.12 9.30 6.39
C LYS A 233 -1.07 9.27 7.34
N ILE A 234 -1.76 10.39 7.48
CA ILE A 234 -2.96 10.52 8.30
C ILE A 234 -4.14 10.79 7.37
N TYR A 235 -5.09 9.86 7.35
CA TYR A 235 -6.34 9.97 6.63
C TYR A 235 -7.42 10.47 7.59
N PRO A 236 -7.84 11.74 7.47
CA PRO A 236 -8.83 12.32 8.36
C PRO A 236 -10.17 11.59 8.23
N ARG A 237 -11.01 11.76 9.24
CA ARG A 237 -12.39 11.31 9.22
C ARG A 237 -13.10 11.81 7.96
N TYR A 238 -13.86 10.94 7.29
CA TYR A 238 -14.56 11.16 6.01
C TYR A 238 -13.66 11.34 4.77
N ALA A 239 -12.36 11.37 4.93
CA ALA A 239 -11.41 11.46 3.81
C ALA A 239 -10.91 10.10 3.33
N GLY A 240 -11.21 9.03 4.06
CA GLY A 240 -10.75 7.69 3.75
C GLY A 240 -11.59 7.00 2.67
N VAL A 241 -10.99 5.99 2.06
CA VAL A 241 -11.55 5.22 0.93
C VAL A 241 -12.86 4.49 1.28
N LEU A 242 -13.03 4.02 2.52
CA LEU A 242 -14.24 3.33 3.00
C LEU A 242 -15.20 4.24 3.77
N SER A 243 -14.89 5.53 3.93
CA SER A 243 -15.76 6.46 4.64
C SER A 243 -17.04 6.68 3.84
N ASN A 244 -18.17 6.19 4.34
CA ASN A 244 -19.48 6.31 3.75
C ASN A 244 -20.54 6.40 4.87
N ARG A 245 -21.82 6.38 4.54
CA ARG A 245 -22.89 6.44 5.54
C ARG A 245 -22.94 5.25 6.51
N TYR A 246 -22.28 4.15 6.19
CA TYR A 246 -22.26 2.92 7.00
C TYR A 246 -20.94 2.72 7.74
N ILE A 247 -19.86 3.31 7.26
CA ILE A 247 -18.51 3.18 7.85
C ILE A 247 -17.95 4.58 8.07
N ASP A 248 -17.70 4.88 9.32
CA ASP A 248 -17.06 6.11 9.77
C ASP A 248 -15.74 5.74 10.43
N MET A 249 -14.64 6.15 9.83
CA MET A 249 -13.31 5.82 10.29
C MET A 249 -12.29 6.89 9.96
N SER A 250 -11.24 6.95 10.74
CA SER A 250 -9.97 7.57 10.40
C SER A 250 -8.87 6.54 10.48
N TYR A 251 -7.82 6.70 9.73
CA TYR A 251 -6.69 5.79 9.82
C TYR A 251 -5.37 6.51 9.57
N MET A 252 -4.32 5.91 10.08
CA MET A 252 -2.95 6.37 9.94
C MET A 252 -2.13 5.23 9.36
N SER A 253 -1.34 5.52 8.35
CA SER A 253 -0.31 4.62 7.83
C SER A 253 1.05 5.04 8.38
N ILE A 254 1.81 4.07 8.83
CA ILE A 254 3.22 4.24 9.19
C ILE A 254 4.01 3.22 8.40
N GLY A 255 5.05 3.64 7.73
CA GLY A 255 5.80 2.73 6.89
C GLY A 255 7.19 3.21 6.53
N VAL A 256 7.80 2.41 5.68
CA VAL A 256 9.13 2.65 5.13
C VAL A 256 9.07 2.61 3.62
N SER A 257 9.90 3.41 2.98
CA SER A 257 10.19 3.28 1.55
C SER A 257 11.69 3.32 1.32
N PHE A 258 12.09 2.67 0.24
CA PHE A 258 13.48 2.55 -0.15
C PHE A 258 13.66 3.16 -1.53
N GLY A 259 14.71 3.95 -1.70
CA GLY A 259 15.19 4.39 -3.00
C GLY A 259 15.67 3.21 -3.84
N LEU A 260 15.49 3.31 -5.14
CA LEU A 260 15.94 2.35 -6.14
C LEU A 260 17.12 2.91 -6.92
#